data_491e5351fc86c498b7cded0fcb874585
#
_entry.id   491e5351fc86c498b7cded0fcb874585
#
_cell.length_a   1.000
_cell.length_b   1.000
_cell.length_c   1.000
_cell.angle_alpha   90.00
_cell.angle_beta   90.00
_cell.angle_gamma   90.00
#
_symmetry.space_group_name_H-M   'P 1'
#
loop_
_entity.id
_entity.type
_entity.pdbx_description
1 polymer ?
#
loop_
_entity_poly.entity_id
_entity_poly.type
_entity_poly.pdbx_seq_one_letter_code
_entity_poly.pdbx_strand_id
1 'polypeptide(L)'
;PGGEIKALYGRFPRPEPHYAQIIKADKVKPIEVYPKEENKHPMAVWDVAQAGVTRNGKNVLVKMVAVRSTLTPTDFEVQAGDQVTVAITNIEQTTDELHGFGLLDYNINVVIDPGETKTVTFTAKKSGVFAYYCTNFCSALHQEMQGYMVVK
;
A
#
# COMPACT_ATOMS: atom_id res chain seq x y z
N PRO A 1 22.25 -23.69 26.55
CA PRO A 1 21.51 -22.71 25.72
C PRO A 1 19.99 -22.91 25.82
N GLY A 2 19.49 -24.15 25.76
CA GLY A 2 18.05 -24.40 25.86
C GLY A 2 17.49 -24.06 27.25
N GLY A 3 18.28 -24.22 28.33
CA GLY A 3 17.90 -23.85 29.69
C GLY A 3 17.82 -22.34 29.88
N GLU A 4 18.72 -21.58 29.31
CA GLU A 4 18.71 -20.12 29.34
C GLU A 4 17.51 -19.55 28.62
N ILE A 5 17.20 -20.07 27.44
CA ILE A 5 16.02 -19.68 26.67
C ILE A 5 14.75 -19.98 27.50
N LYS A 6 14.66 -21.14 28.12
CA LYS A 6 13.55 -21.48 29.01
C LYS A 6 13.43 -20.54 30.21
N ALA A 7 14.55 -20.15 30.80
CA ALA A 7 14.57 -19.22 31.94
C ALA A 7 14.11 -17.83 31.51
N LEU A 8 14.51 -17.39 30.32
CA LEU A 8 14.11 -16.11 29.72
C LEU A 8 12.61 -16.09 29.39
N TYR A 9 12.14 -17.11 28.69
CA TYR A 9 10.75 -17.21 28.28
C TYR A 9 9.80 -17.72 29.34
N GLY A 10 10.31 -18.33 30.41
CA GLY A 10 9.50 -18.79 31.54
C GLY A 10 8.82 -17.68 32.33
N ARG A 11 9.23 -16.43 32.11
CA ARG A 11 8.59 -15.24 32.72
C ARG A 11 7.41 -14.71 31.90
N PHE A 12 7.31 -15.08 30.66
CA PHE A 12 6.28 -14.62 29.74
C PHE A 12 5.52 -15.82 29.19
N PRO A 13 4.21 -15.68 29.02
CA PRO A 13 3.44 -16.70 28.32
C PRO A 13 4.09 -16.92 26.96
N ARG A 14 4.48 -18.15 26.68
CA ARG A 14 5.00 -18.48 25.37
C ARG A 14 3.92 -18.31 24.33
N PRO A 15 4.17 -17.59 23.25
CA PRO A 15 3.21 -17.55 22.15
C PRO A 15 3.06 -18.90 21.46
N GLU A 16 4.07 -19.78 21.54
CA GLU A 16 4.07 -21.06 20.84
C GLU A 16 2.89 -22.01 21.16
N PRO A 17 2.52 -22.25 22.44
CA PRO A 17 1.36 -23.10 22.70
C PRO A 17 0.08 -22.51 22.15
N HIS A 18 -0.07 -21.20 22.26
CA HIS A 18 -1.21 -20.48 21.71
C HIS A 18 -1.20 -20.50 20.19
N TYR A 19 -0.06 -20.20 19.59
CA TYR A 19 0.15 -20.25 18.17
C TYR A 19 -0.08 -21.65 17.59
N ALA A 20 0.45 -22.68 18.24
CA ALA A 20 0.24 -24.06 17.82
C ALA A 20 -1.23 -24.49 17.95
N GLN A 21 -1.97 -23.98 18.93
CA GLN A 21 -3.41 -24.21 19.06
C GLN A 21 -4.17 -23.55 17.92
N ILE A 22 -3.79 -22.34 17.54
CA ILE A 22 -4.40 -21.62 16.42
C ILE A 22 -4.18 -22.40 15.12
N ILE A 23 -2.96 -22.85 14.86
CA ILE A 23 -2.61 -23.59 13.62
C ILE A 23 -3.30 -24.96 13.57
N LYS A 24 -3.45 -25.64 14.71
CA LYS A 24 -4.07 -26.96 14.79
C LYS A 24 -5.60 -26.93 14.91
N ALA A 25 -6.17 -25.76 15.05
CA ALA A 25 -7.61 -25.66 15.19
C ALA A 25 -8.26 -25.80 13.81
N ASP A 26 -9.00 -26.87 13.60
CA ASP A 26 -9.81 -27.12 12.40
C ASP A 26 -10.85 -26.01 12.13
N LYS A 27 -10.94 -25.07 13.07
CA LYS A 27 -11.94 -23.99 13.05
C LYS A 27 -11.32 -22.60 12.88
N VAL A 28 -10.03 -22.51 12.61
CA VAL A 28 -9.44 -21.22 12.22
C VAL A 28 -10.05 -20.83 10.89
N LYS A 29 -10.93 -19.85 10.92
CA LYS A 29 -11.42 -19.25 9.68
C LYS A 29 -10.21 -18.73 8.93
N PRO A 30 -10.11 -18.99 7.63
CA PRO A 30 -9.14 -18.31 6.79
C PRO A 30 -9.27 -16.81 7.02
N ILE A 31 -8.15 -16.10 7.00
CA ILE A 31 -8.17 -14.65 6.97
C ILE A 31 -9.13 -14.25 5.85
N GLU A 32 -10.11 -13.42 6.18
CA GLU A 32 -11.04 -12.96 5.17
C GLU A 32 -10.26 -12.22 4.09
N VAL A 33 -10.32 -12.77 2.91
CA VAL A 33 -9.70 -12.18 1.72
C VAL A 33 -10.77 -11.33 1.05
N TYR A 34 -10.48 -10.07 0.82
CA TYR A 34 -11.38 -9.24 0.02
C TYR A 34 -11.40 -9.77 -1.41
N PRO A 35 -12.55 -10.24 -1.89
CA PRO A 35 -12.63 -10.74 -3.26
C PRO A 35 -12.42 -9.59 -4.24
N LYS A 36 -11.55 -9.80 -5.20
CA LYS A 36 -11.23 -8.81 -6.24
C LYS A 36 -12.47 -8.35 -7.00
N GLU A 37 -13.44 -9.24 -7.12
CA GLU A 37 -14.70 -9.01 -7.82
C GLU A 37 -15.58 -7.96 -7.14
N GLU A 38 -15.40 -7.71 -5.85
CA GLU A 38 -16.15 -6.69 -5.12
C GLU A 38 -15.69 -5.27 -5.46
N ASN A 39 -14.43 -5.10 -5.83
CA ASN A 39 -13.94 -3.80 -6.25
C ASN A 39 -14.26 -3.57 -7.73
N LYS A 40 -15.31 -2.82 -7.98
CA LYS A 40 -15.79 -2.46 -9.32
C LYS A 40 -15.21 -1.14 -9.82
N HIS A 41 -14.20 -0.60 -9.17
CA HIS A 41 -13.61 0.67 -9.61
C HIS A 41 -12.95 0.49 -10.98
N PRO A 42 -13.28 1.34 -11.98
CA PRO A 42 -12.80 1.14 -13.37
C PRO A 42 -11.29 1.26 -13.53
N MET A 43 -10.61 1.90 -12.58
CA MET A 43 -9.16 2.07 -12.59
C MET A 43 -8.44 1.11 -11.65
N ALA A 44 -9.15 0.15 -11.03
CA ALA A 44 -8.55 -0.83 -10.14
C ALA A 44 -7.53 -1.70 -10.88
N VAL A 45 -6.43 -1.99 -10.21
CA VAL A 45 -5.39 -2.92 -10.67
C VAL A 45 -5.07 -3.91 -9.55
N TRP A 46 -4.93 -5.17 -9.92
CA TRP A 46 -4.77 -6.27 -8.96
C TRP A 46 -3.44 -6.99 -9.07
N ASP A 47 -2.59 -6.52 -9.95
CA ASP A 47 -1.26 -7.06 -10.17
C ASP A 47 -0.29 -5.89 -10.33
N VAL A 48 0.85 -5.99 -9.67
CA VAL A 48 1.94 -5.02 -9.79
C VAL A 48 2.34 -4.80 -11.25
N ALA A 49 2.25 -5.84 -12.08
CA ALA A 49 2.54 -5.74 -13.53
C ALA A 49 1.56 -4.84 -14.30
N GLN A 50 0.39 -4.55 -13.74
CA GLN A 50 -0.61 -3.66 -14.34
C GLN A 50 -0.44 -2.20 -13.91
N ALA A 51 0.41 -1.95 -12.90
CA ALA A 51 0.73 -0.60 -12.48
C ALA A 51 1.52 0.13 -13.55
N GLY A 52 1.32 1.43 -13.65
CA GLY A 52 2.05 2.23 -14.63
C GLY A 52 1.39 3.56 -14.93
N VAL A 53 1.96 4.24 -15.89
CA VAL A 53 1.59 5.59 -16.29
C VAL A 53 1.10 5.59 -17.72
N THR A 54 -0.05 6.19 -17.94
CA THR A 54 -0.61 6.45 -19.26
C THR A 54 -0.83 7.95 -19.46
N ARG A 55 -0.51 8.45 -20.63
CA ARG A 55 -0.67 9.86 -20.98
C ARG A 55 -1.60 10.03 -22.17
N ASN A 56 -2.51 10.97 -22.05
CA ASN A 56 -3.33 11.46 -23.15
C ASN A 56 -3.29 12.99 -23.13
N GLY A 57 -2.43 13.57 -23.98
CA GLY A 57 -2.17 15.00 -23.97
C GLY A 57 -1.60 15.45 -22.63
N LYS A 58 -2.28 16.37 -21.96
CA LYS A 58 -1.94 16.84 -20.61
C LYS A 58 -2.58 16.01 -19.49
N ASN A 59 -3.40 15.04 -19.82
CA ASN A 59 -4.00 14.16 -18.84
C ASN A 59 -3.10 12.94 -18.61
N VAL A 60 -2.66 12.76 -17.39
CA VAL A 60 -1.80 11.64 -16.98
C VAL A 60 -2.53 10.80 -15.97
N LEU A 61 -2.66 9.51 -16.25
CA LEU A 61 -3.21 8.53 -15.33
C LEU A 61 -2.08 7.64 -14.79
N VAL A 62 -1.92 7.62 -13.50
CA VAL A 62 -1.01 6.72 -12.78
C VAL A 62 -1.85 5.66 -12.08
N LYS A 63 -1.79 4.43 -12.55
CA LYS A 63 -2.36 3.28 -11.86
C LYS A 63 -1.32 2.73 -10.89
N MET A 64 -1.61 2.80 -9.61
CA MET A 64 -0.68 2.47 -8.54
C MET A 64 -1.20 1.30 -7.72
N VAL A 65 -0.30 0.41 -7.37
CA VAL A 65 -0.57 -0.71 -6.46
C VAL A 65 0.12 -0.43 -5.13
N ALA A 66 -0.65 -0.53 -4.06
CA ALA A 66 -0.14 -0.52 -2.69
C ALA A 66 -0.19 -1.94 -2.13
N VAL A 67 0.94 -2.44 -1.75
CA VAL A 67 1.11 -3.73 -1.07
C VAL A 67 2.34 -3.64 -0.18
N ARG A 68 2.33 -4.30 0.95
CA ARG A 68 3.42 -4.27 1.93
C ARG A 68 4.75 -4.67 1.29
N SER A 69 5.77 -3.88 1.23
CA SER A 69 6.01 -2.53 1.74
C SER A 69 6.38 -1.63 0.57
N THR A 70 5.58 -1.67 -0.49
CA THR A 70 5.87 -0.96 -1.74
C THR A 70 4.65 -0.22 -2.28
N LEU A 71 4.94 0.91 -2.93
CA LEU A 71 4.02 1.59 -3.84
C LEU A 71 4.60 1.42 -5.25
N THR A 72 3.84 0.84 -6.16
CA THR A 72 4.30 0.62 -7.53
C THR A 72 3.41 1.39 -8.50
N PRO A 73 3.96 2.27 -9.37
CA PRO A 73 5.39 2.53 -9.58
C PRO A 73 6.03 3.26 -8.39
N THR A 74 7.34 3.05 -8.19
CA THR A 74 8.12 3.74 -7.15
C THR A 74 8.53 5.15 -7.57
N ASP A 75 8.50 5.43 -8.85
CA ASP A 75 8.74 6.75 -9.41
C ASP A 75 7.98 6.90 -10.73
N PHE A 76 7.58 8.12 -11.03
CA PHE A 76 7.00 8.46 -12.32
C PHE A 76 7.27 9.92 -12.67
N GLU A 77 7.22 10.21 -13.96
CA GLU A 77 7.46 11.54 -14.50
C GLU A 77 6.21 12.16 -15.10
N VAL A 78 6.03 13.44 -14.85
CA VAL A 78 5.00 14.29 -15.46
C VAL A 78 5.60 15.63 -15.89
N GLN A 79 4.83 16.44 -16.59
CA GLN A 79 5.24 17.78 -17.00
C GLN A 79 4.49 18.83 -16.19
N ALA A 80 5.12 19.98 -15.98
CA ALA A 80 4.43 21.12 -15.37
C ALA A 80 3.19 21.50 -16.21
N GLY A 81 2.07 21.62 -15.56
CA GLY A 81 0.77 21.88 -16.19
C GLY A 81 -0.05 20.63 -16.52
N ASP A 82 0.49 19.43 -16.30
CA ASP A 82 -0.28 18.20 -16.46
C ASP A 82 -1.38 18.07 -15.40
N GLN A 83 -2.51 17.53 -15.82
CA GLN A 83 -3.58 17.09 -14.95
C GLN A 83 -3.33 15.62 -14.61
N VAL A 84 -2.92 15.38 -13.37
CA VAL A 84 -2.50 14.04 -12.92
C VAL A 84 -3.60 13.41 -12.10
N THR A 85 -3.98 12.20 -12.47
CA THR A 85 -4.85 11.34 -11.66
C THR A 85 -4.06 10.13 -11.21
N VAL A 86 -3.96 9.92 -9.91
CA VAL A 86 -3.37 8.72 -9.32
C VAL A 86 -4.50 7.85 -8.78
N ALA A 87 -4.63 6.65 -9.34
CA ALA A 87 -5.57 5.63 -8.89
C ALA A 87 -4.80 4.57 -8.12
N ILE A 88 -4.96 4.53 -6.81
CA ILE A 88 -4.24 3.63 -5.92
C ILE A 88 -5.15 2.48 -5.50
N THR A 89 -4.74 1.25 -5.78
CA THR A 89 -5.42 0.03 -5.33
C THR A 89 -4.58 -0.65 -4.24
N ASN A 90 -5.20 -0.88 -3.10
CA ASN A 90 -4.62 -1.69 -2.03
C ASN A 90 -4.97 -3.16 -2.31
N ILE A 91 -3.96 -3.96 -2.65
CA ILE A 91 -4.14 -5.38 -2.99
C ILE A 91 -3.88 -6.33 -1.82
N GLU A 92 -3.80 -5.81 -0.60
CA GLU A 92 -3.65 -6.65 0.59
C GLU A 92 -4.86 -7.57 0.77
N GLN A 93 -4.58 -8.72 1.37
CA GLN A 93 -5.56 -9.78 1.56
C GLN A 93 -6.08 -9.86 3.00
N THR A 94 -5.56 -9.03 3.91
CA THR A 94 -5.93 -8.98 5.32
C THR A 94 -6.75 -7.72 5.62
N THR A 95 -7.75 -7.86 6.45
CA THR A 95 -8.76 -6.83 6.73
C THR A 95 -8.21 -5.58 7.42
N ASP A 96 -7.07 -5.69 8.07
CA ASP A 96 -6.44 -4.63 8.86
C ASP A 96 -5.18 -4.01 8.22
N GLU A 97 -4.85 -4.41 7.01
CA GLU A 97 -3.68 -3.90 6.29
C GLU A 97 -4.01 -2.65 5.47
N LEU A 98 -4.24 -1.57 6.18
CA LEU A 98 -4.47 -0.26 5.57
C LEU A 98 -3.16 0.29 4.98
N HIS A 99 -3.27 0.97 3.86
CA HIS A 99 -2.19 1.79 3.32
C HIS A 99 -2.64 3.24 3.20
N GLY A 100 -1.68 4.15 3.31
CA GLY A 100 -1.90 5.55 3.00
C GLY A 100 -1.20 5.94 1.70
N PHE A 101 -1.63 7.01 1.08
CA PHE A 101 -0.92 7.68 0.02
C PHE A 101 -0.84 9.16 0.34
N GLY A 102 0.35 9.62 0.68
CA GLY A 102 0.62 11.02 0.97
C GLY A 102 1.53 11.63 -0.07
N LEU A 103 1.05 12.66 -0.74
CA LEU A 103 1.83 13.57 -1.59
C LEU A 103 1.65 14.97 -0.99
N LEU A 104 2.37 15.22 0.11
CA LEU A 104 2.06 16.34 1.01
C LEU A 104 2.35 17.70 0.39
N ASP A 105 3.32 17.81 -0.50
CA ASP A 105 3.57 19.05 -1.24
C ASP A 105 2.38 19.49 -2.10
N TYR A 106 1.46 18.58 -2.37
CA TYR A 106 0.20 18.83 -3.08
C TYR A 106 -1.02 18.75 -2.16
N ASN A 107 -0.79 18.69 -0.83
CA ASN A 107 -1.84 18.57 0.18
C ASN A 107 -2.75 17.36 -0.03
N ILE A 108 -2.17 16.24 -0.43
CA ILE A 108 -2.85 14.98 -0.66
C ILE A 108 -2.43 13.98 0.42
N ASN A 109 -3.43 13.43 1.11
CA ASN A 109 -3.27 12.31 2.03
C ASN A 109 -4.58 11.53 2.09
N VAL A 110 -4.55 10.29 1.62
CA VAL A 110 -5.71 9.38 1.61
C VAL A 110 -5.35 8.04 2.20
N VAL A 111 -6.32 7.42 2.83
CA VAL A 111 -6.21 6.04 3.35
C VAL A 111 -6.97 5.12 2.41
N ILE A 112 -6.37 3.99 2.08
CA ILE A 112 -6.93 2.99 1.18
C ILE A 112 -7.08 1.67 1.93
N ASP A 113 -8.31 1.23 2.11
CA ASP A 113 -8.62 -0.04 2.73
C ASP A 113 -8.22 -1.22 1.83
N PRO A 114 -7.93 -2.39 2.41
CA PRO A 114 -7.68 -3.60 1.61
C PRO A 114 -8.80 -3.84 0.60
N GLY A 115 -8.43 -4.10 -0.65
CA GLY A 115 -9.39 -4.31 -1.73
C GLY A 115 -10.00 -3.02 -2.30
N GLU A 116 -9.67 -1.86 -1.77
CA GLU A 116 -10.20 -0.58 -2.23
C GLU A 116 -9.30 0.07 -3.29
N THR A 117 -9.91 0.86 -4.14
CA THR A 117 -9.20 1.78 -5.05
C THR A 117 -9.68 3.19 -4.80
N LYS A 118 -8.76 4.09 -4.53
CA LYS A 118 -9.03 5.53 -4.42
C LYS A 118 -8.29 6.31 -5.50
N THR A 119 -8.92 7.40 -5.92
CA THR A 119 -8.34 8.31 -6.90
C THR A 119 -8.13 9.67 -6.30
N VAL A 120 -7.00 10.28 -6.64
CA VAL A 120 -6.69 11.67 -6.35
C VAL A 120 -6.31 12.36 -7.66
N THR A 121 -6.78 13.58 -7.86
CA THR A 121 -6.50 14.35 -9.08
C THR A 121 -5.97 15.72 -8.69
N PHE A 122 -4.90 16.14 -9.36
CA PHE A 122 -4.25 17.42 -9.12
C PHE A 122 -3.55 17.93 -10.37
N THR A 123 -3.20 19.20 -10.38
CA THR A 123 -2.37 19.77 -11.43
C THR A 123 -0.92 19.82 -10.98
N ALA A 124 -0.01 19.27 -11.76
CA ALA A 124 1.43 19.42 -11.53
C ALA A 124 1.84 20.88 -11.76
N LYS A 125 2.19 21.61 -10.70
CA LYS A 125 2.30 23.07 -10.74
C LYS A 125 3.65 23.56 -11.24
N LYS A 126 4.73 22.98 -10.77
CA LYS A 126 6.09 23.42 -11.05
C LYS A 126 7.07 22.26 -11.11
N SER A 127 8.16 22.46 -11.81
CA SER A 127 9.25 21.50 -11.89
C SER A 127 9.83 21.18 -10.50
N GLY A 128 10.23 19.96 -10.31
CA GLY A 128 10.81 19.49 -9.06
C GLY A 128 10.63 18.00 -8.85
N VAL A 129 11.15 17.53 -7.71
CA VAL A 129 10.99 16.14 -7.26
C VAL A 129 10.17 16.16 -5.98
N PHE A 130 9.10 15.41 -5.99
CA PHE A 130 8.11 15.38 -4.90
C PHE A 130 7.95 13.95 -4.40
N ALA A 131 8.22 13.75 -3.11
CA ALA A 131 8.07 12.44 -2.49
C ALA A 131 6.58 12.11 -2.27
N TYR A 132 6.23 10.86 -2.50
CA TYR A 132 5.01 10.27 -2.01
C TYR A 132 5.32 9.04 -1.17
N TYR A 133 4.52 8.76 -0.18
CA TYR A 133 4.78 7.69 0.77
C TYR A 133 3.51 7.20 1.45
N CYS A 134 3.61 6.00 2.01
CA CYS A 134 2.56 5.46 2.85
C CYS A 134 2.50 6.24 4.17
N THR A 135 1.36 6.81 4.49
CA THR A 135 1.15 7.64 5.68
C THR A 135 0.54 6.87 6.85
N ASN A 136 0.12 5.63 6.62
CA ASN A 136 -0.37 4.72 7.66
C ASN A 136 0.68 3.67 7.99
N PHE A 137 0.90 3.42 9.29
CA PHE A 137 1.78 2.32 9.70
C PHE A 137 1.21 0.99 9.20
N CYS A 138 1.93 0.30 8.34
CA CYS A 138 1.50 -0.92 7.68
C CYS A 138 2.41 -2.12 7.92
N SER A 139 3.68 -1.89 8.27
CA SER A 139 4.65 -2.95 8.56
C SER A 139 5.91 -2.38 9.18
N ALA A 140 6.83 -3.26 9.58
CA ALA A 140 8.16 -2.84 10.05
C ALA A 140 8.96 -2.06 9.00
N LEU A 141 8.67 -2.27 7.71
CA LEU A 141 9.28 -1.54 6.58
C LEU A 141 8.42 -0.37 6.09
N HIS A 142 7.54 0.12 6.90
CA HIS A 142 6.63 1.22 6.55
C HIS A 142 7.36 2.46 6.00
N GLN A 143 8.50 2.81 6.56
CA GLN A 143 9.30 3.95 6.11
C GLN A 143 9.96 3.73 4.74
N GLU A 144 10.11 2.50 4.30
CA GLU A 144 10.63 2.14 2.98
C GLU A 144 9.56 2.26 1.89
N MET A 145 8.29 2.36 2.26
CA MET A 145 7.15 2.43 1.35
C MET A 145 6.96 3.86 0.84
N GLN A 146 7.80 4.25 -0.10
CA GLN A 146 7.85 5.59 -0.67
C GLN A 146 8.27 5.59 -2.13
N GLY A 147 8.07 6.71 -2.79
CA GLY A 147 8.49 6.95 -4.17
C GLY A 147 8.54 8.43 -4.51
N TYR A 148 8.80 8.73 -5.77
CA TYR A 148 9.01 10.10 -6.22
C TYR A 148 8.25 10.41 -7.50
N MET A 149 7.56 11.54 -7.49
CA MET A 149 7.02 12.17 -8.71
C MET A 149 8.02 13.23 -9.19
N VAL A 150 8.50 13.07 -10.41
CA VAL A 150 9.38 14.05 -11.06
C VAL A 150 8.54 14.89 -11.98
N VAL A 151 8.53 16.21 -11.76
CA VAL A 151 7.84 17.19 -12.62
C VAL A 151 8.91 17.93 -13.44
N LYS A 152 8.86 17.81 -14.75
CA LYS A 152 9.76 18.47 -15.70
C LYS A 152 9.17 19.76 -16.28
#